data_260c59784892d690e604956cb8c51468
#
_entry.id   260c59784892d690e604956cb8c51468
#
_cell.length_a   1.000
_cell.length_b   1.000
_cell.length_c   1.000
_cell.angle_alpha   90.00
_cell.angle_beta   90.00
_cell.angle_gamma   90.00
#
_symmetry.space_group_name_H-M   'P 1'
#
loop_
_entity.id
_entity.type
_entity.pdbx_description
1 polymer ?
#
loop_
_entity_poly.entity_id
_entity_poly.type
_entity_poly.pdbx_seq_one_letter_code
_entity_poly.pdbx_strand_id
1 'polypeptide(L)'
;MADGVYLGNPLLKKANVPIDFTREQIEEYIKCKEDPVYFALNYVKIVSVDEGLIPFRMYEFQKELVDKFHNNRFNIAKLPRQTGKSTVVVSYLLHYALFNDSSNIGILANKASTARDLLGRLQTAYENLPKWLQQGVIVW
;
A
#
# COMPACT_ATOMS: atom_id res chain seq x y z
N MET A 1 -19.33 21.48 -2.18
CA MET A 1 -19.00 20.35 -3.07
C MET A 1 -17.64 19.81 -2.69
N ALA A 2 -17.49 18.52 -2.63
CA ALA A 2 -16.21 17.90 -2.24
C ALA A 2 -15.26 17.86 -3.46
N ASP A 3 -14.70 18.99 -3.83
CA ASP A 3 -13.92 19.16 -5.07
C ASP A 3 -12.56 18.41 -5.11
N GLY A 4 -12.18 17.75 -4.03
CA GLY A 4 -10.91 17.04 -3.94
C GLY A 4 -11.00 15.51 -3.87
N VAL A 5 -12.21 14.94 -3.96
CA VAL A 5 -12.44 13.50 -3.80
C VAL A 5 -12.92 12.84 -5.10
N TYR A 6 -12.55 11.57 -5.28
CA TYR A 6 -12.93 10.80 -6.46
C TYR A 6 -14.39 10.33 -6.38
N LEU A 7 -15.21 10.74 -7.33
CA LEU A 7 -16.64 10.37 -7.44
C LEU A 7 -17.43 10.49 -6.11
N GLY A 8 -17.08 11.49 -5.27
CA GLY A 8 -17.75 11.69 -3.99
C GLY A 8 -17.29 10.75 -2.86
N ASN A 9 -16.33 9.86 -3.10
CA ASN A 9 -15.79 8.99 -2.06
C ASN A 9 -14.81 9.77 -1.16
N PRO A 10 -15.13 10.00 0.13
CA PRO A 10 -14.28 10.77 1.03
C PRO A 10 -12.93 10.10 1.34
N LEU A 11 -12.79 8.82 1.07
CA LEU A 11 -11.56 8.06 1.30
C LEU A 11 -10.57 8.18 0.14
N LEU A 12 -11.01 8.61 -1.05
CA LEU A 12 -10.17 8.68 -2.24
C LEU A 12 -9.90 10.11 -2.67
N LYS A 13 -8.62 10.45 -2.78
CA LYS A 13 -8.19 11.70 -3.40
C LYS A 13 -8.34 11.61 -4.92
N LYS A 14 -8.92 12.64 -5.53
CA LYS A 14 -8.98 12.77 -6.99
C LYS A 14 -7.60 13.14 -7.56
N ALA A 15 -7.29 12.65 -8.76
CA ALA A 15 -6.09 13.04 -9.47
C ALA A 15 -6.07 14.55 -9.81
N ASN A 16 -4.87 15.09 -9.93
CA ASN A 16 -4.61 16.49 -10.30
C ASN A 16 -5.19 17.53 -9.32
N VAL A 17 -5.44 17.13 -8.07
CA VAL A 17 -5.79 18.05 -6.99
C VAL A 17 -4.52 18.38 -6.20
N PRO A 18 -4.08 19.65 -6.16
CA PRO A 18 -2.93 20.03 -5.37
C PRO A 18 -3.20 19.82 -3.87
N ILE A 19 -2.17 19.45 -3.14
CA ILE A 19 -2.18 19.39 -1.68
C ILE A 19 -1.03 20.27 -1.19
N ASP A 20 -1.33 21.17 -0.26
CA ASP A 20 -0.33 21.89 0.47
C ASP A 20 0.24 20.98 1.57
N PHE A 21 1.52 20.65 1.48
CA PHE A 21 2.20 19.84 2.48
C PHE A 21 2.72 20.72 3.61
N THR A 22 2.55 20.27 4.85
CA THR A 22 3.30 20.83 5.96
C THR A 22 4.76 20.33 5.90
N ARG A 23 5.65 21.00 6.63
CA ARG A 23 7.06 20.59 6.70
C ARG A 23 7.20 19.16 7.26
N GLU A 24 6.44 18.84 8.28
CA GLU A 24 6.42 17.51 8.91
C GLU A 24 5.94 16.45 7.93
N GLN A 25 4.92 16.75 7.10
CA GLN A 25 4.42 15.83 6.08
C GLN A 25 5.46 15.57 4.98
N ILE A 26 6.25 16.57 4.61
CA ILE A 26 7.34 16.39 3.64
C ILE A 26 8.42 15.46 4.22
N GLU A 27 8.83 15.68 5.47
CA GLU A 27 9.80 14.84 6.15
C GLU A 27 9.32 13.39 6.28
N GLU A 28 8.06 13.20 6.65
CA GLU A 28 7.43 11.87 6.71
C GLU A 28 7.31 11.21 5.33
N TYR A 29 6.97 11.97 4.29
CA TYR A 29 6.91 11.46 2.92
C TYR A 29 8.28 10.92 2.47
N ILE A 30 9.36 11.64 2.76
CA ILE A 30 10.73 11.22 2.44
C ILE A 30 11.07 9.91 3.16
N LYS A 31 10.80 9.82 4.46
CA LYS A 31 11.02 8.59 5.24
C LYS A 31 10.24 7.40 4.68
N CYS A 32 8.97 7.61 4.34
CA CYS A 32 8.15 6.57 3.76
C CYS A 32 8.67 6.12 2.40
N LYS A 33 9.16 7.04 1.57
CA LYS A 33 9.73 6.73 0.26
C LYS A 33 11.01 5.90 0.37
N GLU A 34 11.88 6.23 1.30
CA GLU A 34 13.18 5.59 1.49
C GLU A 34 13.08 4.23 2.19
N ASP A 35 12.11 4.06 3.07
CA ASP A 35 11.95 2.83 3.88
C ASP A 35 10.53 2.24 3.75
N PRO A 36 10.36 1.18 2.94
CA PRO A 36 9.08 0.51 2.79
C PRO A 36 8.58 -0.18 4.06
N VAL A 37 9.48 -0.58 4.97
CA VAL A 37 9.10 -1.14 6.28
C VAL A 37 8.54 -0.05 7.18
N TYR A 38 9.20 1.10 7.24
CA TYR A 38 8.70 2.27 7.96
C TYR A 38 7.30 2.69 7.48
N PHE A 39 7.12 2.79 6.17
CA PHE A 39 5.82 3.08 5.56
C PHE A 39 4.75 2.08 6.00
N ALA A 40 5.05 0.78 5.90
CA ALA A 40 4.10 -0.27 6.24
C ALA A 40 3.68 -0.22 7.71
N LEU A 41 4.64 -0.08 8.63
CA LEU A 41 4.36 -0.07 10.07
C LEU A 41 3.56 1.16 10.54
N ASN A 42 3.74 2.29 9.88
CA ASN A 42 3.13 3.55 10.32
C ASN A 42 1.84 3.91 9.58
N TYR A 43 1.68 3.49 8.32
CA TYR A 43 0.59 3.96 7.47
C TYR A 43 -0.30 2.88 6.88
N VAL A 44 0.19 1.64 6.74
CA VAL A 44 -0.62 0.56 6.18
C VAL A 44 -1.55 -0.02 7.23
N LYS A 45 -2.83 -0.10 6.87
CA LYS A 45 -3.85 -0.81 7.65
C LYS A 45 -4.31 -2.05 6.91
N ILE A 46 -4.60 -3.07 7.67
CA ILE A 46 -5.06 -4.38 7.17
C ILE A 46 -6.36 -4.76 7.85
N VAL A 47 -7.15 -5.61 7.19
CA VAL A 47 -8.36 -6.15 7.77
C VAL A 47 -8.02 -7.46 8.50
N SER A 48 -8.22 -7.46 9.80
CA SER A 48 -8.20 -8.66 10.65
C SER A 48 -9.61 -9.25 10.74
N VAL A 49 -9.70 -10.57 10.81
CA VAL A 49 -10.99 -11.26 10.98
C VAL A 49 -11.61 -10.96 12.34
N ASP A 50 -10.78 -10.84 13.37
CA ASP A 50 -11.23 -10.68 14.75
C ASP A 50 -11.37 -9.21 15.18
N GLU A 51 -10.50 -8.33 14.69
CA GLU A 51 -10.37 -6.95 15.17
C GLU A 51 -10.80 -5.89 14.13
N GLY A 52 -11.18 -6.32 12.92
CA GLY A 52 -11.51 -5.38 11.84
C GLY A 52 -10.27 -4.69 11.24
N LEU A 53 -10.35 -3.38 11.04
CA LEU A 53 -9.26 -2.61 10.44
C LEU A 53 -8.20 -2.24 11.49
N ILE A 54 -7.01 -2.81 11.38
CA ILE A 54 -5.89 -2.64 12.31
C ILE A 54 -4.62 -2.16 11.59
N PRO A 55 -3.68 -1.50 12.31
CA PRO A 55 -2.35 -1.22 11.79
C PRO A 55 -1.60 -2.51 11.45
N PHE A 56 -0.82 -2.49 10.37
CA PHE A 56 -0.04 -3.66 9.98
C PHE A 56 1.19 -3.81 10.88
N ARG A 57 1.11 -4.73 11.82
CA ARG A 57 2.24 -5.13 12.67
C ARG A 57 2.98 -6.28 12.00
N MET A 58 4.21 -6.03 11.56
CA MET A 58 5.05 -7.01 10.88
C MET A 58 5.82 -7.89 11.87
N TYR A 59 5.89 -9.19 11.57
CA TYR A 59 6.89 -10.08 12.15
C TYR A 59 8.28 -9.81 11.56
N GLU A 60 9.36 -10.20 12.23
CA GLU A 60 10.71 -9.96 11.75
C GLU A 60 10.98 -10.54 10.36
N PHE A 61 10.54 -11.79 10.09
CA PHE A 61 10.70 -12.39 8.76
C PHE A 61 9.94 -11.62 7.65
N GLN A 62 8.85 -10.93 7.99
CA GLN A 62 8.09 -10.11 7.04
C GLN A 62 8.86 -8.82 6.69
N LYS A 63 9.53 -8.22 7.67
CA LYS A 63 10.43 -7.07 7.44
C LYS A 63 11.59 -7.45 6.53
N GLU A 64 12.25 -8.59 6.83
CA GLU A 64 13.32 -9.12 5.98
C GLU A 64 12.84 -9.40 4.55
N LEU A 65 11.60 -9.87 4.38
CA LEU A 65 11.02 -10.12 3.07
C LEU A 65 10.80 -8.83 2.28
N VAL A 66 10.32 -7.76 2.94
CA VAL A 66 10.18 -6.43 2.35
C VAL A 66 11.53 -5.87 1.91
N ASP A 67 12.55 -6.00 2.76
CA ASP A 67 13.90 -5.55 2.44
C ASP A 67 14.47 -6.29 1.21
N LYS A 68 14.21 -7.60 1.11
CA LYS A 68 14.62 -8.38 -0.06
C LYS A 68 13.88 -7.95 -1.33
N PHE A 69 12.58 -7.67 -1.25
CA PHE A 69 11.82 -7.14 -2.39
C PHE A 69 12.36 -5.78 -2.84
N HIS A 70 12.75 -4.95 -1.90
CA HIS A 70 13.24 -3.61 -2.20
C HIS A 70 14.64 -3.60 -2.82
N ASN A 71 15.51 -4.48 -2.35
CA ASN A 71 16.93 -4.50 -2.74
C ASN A 71 17.26 -5.47 -3.88
N ASN A 72 16.33 -6.32 -4.32
CA ASN A 72 16.57 -7.29 -5.37
C ASN A 72 15.49 -7.21 -6.46
N ARG A 73 15.94 -7.22 -7.72
CA ARG A 73 15.05 -7.18 -8.88
C ARG A 73 14.16 -8.41 -8.99
N PHE A 74 14.70 -9.59 -8.71
CA PHE A 74 13.98 -10.87 -8.79
C PHE A 74 13.97 -11.54 -7.43
N ASN A 75 12.80 -11.98 -7.00
CA ASN A 75 12.59 -12.62 -5.71
C ASN A 75 11.70 -13.84 -5.86
N ILE A 76 12.10 -14.94 -5.22
CA ILE A 76 11.30 -16.15 -5.04
C ILE A 76 11.18 -16.40 -3.55
N ALA A 77 9.96 -16.33 -3.01
CA ALA A 77 9.69 -16.58 -1.61
C ALA A 77 8.85 -17.83 -1.43
N LYS A 78 9.42 -18.87 -0.80
CA LYS A 78 8.70 -20.09 -0.43
C LYS A 78 8.34 -20.02 1.04
N LEU A 79 7.05 -19.79 1.31
CA LEU A 79 6.53 -19.60 2.66
C LEU A 79 5.35 -20.55 2.92
N PRO A 80 5.15 -21.01 4.16
CA PRO A 80 3.97 -21.79 4.56
C PRO A 80 2.67 -21.03 4.32
N ARG A 81 1.55 -21.74 4.38
CA ARG A 81 0.23 -21.11 4.36
C ARG A 81 0.00 -20.31 5.66
N GLN A 82 -0.85 -19.26 5.60
CA GLN A 82 -1.28 -18.46 6.75
C GLN A 82 -0.14 -17.74 7.48
N THR A 83 0.94 -17.39 6.77
CA THR A 83 2.05 -16.60 7.32
C THR A 83 1.96 -15.10 7.02
N GLY A 84 0.82 -14.64 6.49
CA GLY A 84 0.63 -13.24 6.12
C GLY A 84 1.42 -12.78 4.89
N LYS A 85 1.91 -13.73 4.05
CA LYS A 85 2.69 -13.39 2.83
C LYS A 85 1.95 -12.48 1.86
N SER A 86 0.66 -12.72 1.65
CA SER A 86 -0.16 -11.89 0.77
C SER A 86 -0.26 -10.45 1.28
N THR A 87 -0.38 -10.27 2.59
CA THR A 87 -0.41 -8.96 3.24
C THR A 87 0.89 -8.21 3.07
N VAL A 88 2.03 -8.89 3.25
CA VAL A 88 3.36 -8.31 3.01
C VAL A 88 3.53 -7.87 1.57
N VAL A 89 3.16 -8.73 0.62
CA VAL A 89 3.25 -8.42 -0.82
C VAL A 89 2.37 -7.22 -1.17
N VAL A 90 1.13 -7.20 -0.73
CA VAL A 90 0.19 -6.08 -0.95
C VAL A 90 0.75 -4.78 -0.37
N SER A 91 1.29 -4.82 0.84
CA SER A 91 1.91 -3.64 1.48
C SER A 91 3.10 -3.12 0.67
N TYR A 92 3.97 -4.00 0.20
CA TYR A 92 5.10 -3.61 -0.63
C TYR A 92 4.68 -3.08 -2.01
N LEU A 93 3.70 -3.72 -2.65
CA LEU A 93 3.16 -3.24 -3.93
C LEU A 93 2.50 -1.87 -3.81
N LEU A 94 1.83 -1.60 -2.69
CA LEU A 94 1.28 -0.28 -2.40
C LEU A 94 2.38 0.78 -2.28
N HIS A 95 3.44 0.49 -1.53
CA HIS A 95 4.61 1.35 -1.45
C HIS A 95 5.21 1.60 -2.83
N TYR A 96 5.42 0.55 -3.60
CA TYR A 96 5.99 0.64 -4.94
C TYR A 96 5.16 1.53 -5.86
N ALA A 97 3.83 1.35 -5.85
CA ALA A 97 2.91 2.17 -6.66
C ALA A 97 2.90 3.65 -6.26
N LEU A 98 3.05 3.94 -4.97
CA LEU A 98 3.02 5.32 -4.45
C LEU A 98 4.30 6.11 -4.75
N PHE A 99 5.45 5.44 -4.71
CA PHE A 99 6.75 6.12 -4.75
C PHE A 99 7.55 5.90 -6.03
N ASN A 100 7.01 5.16 -7.01
CA ASN A 100 7.63 4.97 -8.31
C ASN A 100 6.70 5.43 -9.43
N ASP A 101 7.13 6.43 -10.15
CA ASP A 101 6.38 7.01 -11.25
C ASP A 101 6.29 6.05 -12.45
N SER A 102 5.19 6.15 -13.20
CA SER A 102 5.01 5.46 -14.48
C SER A 102 5.22 3.94 -14.43
N SER A 103 4.91 3.31 -13.29
CA SER A 103 5.04 1.87 -13.11
C SER A 103 3.71 1.15 -13.33
N ASN A 104 3.78 -0.02 -13.97
CA ASN A 104 2.66 -0.93 -14.13
C ASN A 104 2.87 -2.17 -13.25
N ILE A 105 1.87 -2.53 -12.46
CA ILE A 105 1.93 -3.67 -11.55
C ILE A 105 0.90 -4.72 -11.99
N GLY A 106 1.38 -5.93 -12.27
CA GLY A 106 0.53 -7.08 -12.59
C GLY A 106 0.50 -8.08 -11.43
N ILE A 107 -0.69 -8.51 -11.03
CA ILE A 107 -0.89 -9.54 -10.01
C ILE A 107 -1.45 -10.79 -10.68
N LEU A 108 -0.67 -11.87 -10.65
CA LEU A 108 -1.06 -13.17 -11.17
C LEU A 108 -1.30 -14.15 -10.03
N ALA A 109 -2.34 -14.96 -10.17
CA ALA A 109 -2.67 -16.03 -9.25
C ALA A 109 -3.21 -17.24 -10.02
N ASN A 110 -3.34 -18.37 -9.31
CA ASN A 110 -3.91 -19.59 -9.89
C ASN A 110 -5.39 -19.45 -10.31
N LYS A 111 -6.11 -18.49 -9.76
CA LYS A 111 -7.50 -18.15 -10.08
C LYS A 111 -7.68 -16.65 -10.17
N ALA A 112 -8.53 -16.21 -11.09
CA ALA A 112 -8.88 -14.79 -11.23
C ALA A 112 -9.50 -14.18 -9.95
N SER A 113 -10.29 -14.98 -9.22
CA SER A 113 -10.86 -14.54 -7.92
C SER A 113 -9.78 -14.21 -6.89
N THR A 114 -8.72 -15.02 -6.81
CA THR A 114 -7.59 -14.77 -5.90
C THR A 114 -6.83 -13.51 -6.27
N ALA A 115 -6.60 -13.27 -7.56
CA ALA A 115 -5.95 -12.04 -8.02
C ALA A 115 -6.78 -10.79 -7.69
N ARG A 116 -8.11 -10.85 -7.88
CA ARG A 116 -9.03 -9.76 -7.50
C ARG A 116 -9.08 -9.53 -5.99
N ASP A 117 -9.03 -10.59 -5.18
CA ASP A 117 -8.97 -10.47 -3.72
C ASP A 117 -7.71 -9.72 -3.26
N LEU A 118 -6.55 -10.02 -3.86
CA LEU A 118 -5.31 -9.28 -3.58
C LEU A 118 -5.41 -7.81 -3.99
N LEU A 119 -6.01 -7.51 -5.13
CA LEU A 119 -6.26 -6.14 -5.57
C LEU A 119 -7.21 -5.43 -4.60
N GLY A 120 -8.28 -6.08 -4.16
CA GLY A 120 -9.22 -5.53 -3.17
C GLY A 120 -8.55 -5.18 -1.84
N ARG A 121 -7.62 -6.00 -1.37
CA ARG A 121 -6.82 -5.69 -0.17
C ARG A 121 -5.91 -4.48 -0.37
N LEU A 122 -5.31 -4.35 -1.55
CA LEU A 122 -4.50 -3.18 -1.90
C LEU A 122 -5.35 -1.91 -1.94
N GLN A 123 -6.54 -1.97 -2.53
CA GLN A 123 -7.50 -0.88 -2.56
C GLN A 123 -7.91 -0.45 -1.14
N THR A 124 -8.24 -1.40 -0.28
CA THR A 124 -8.57 -1.11 1.13
C THR A 124 -7.42 -0.44 1.87
N ALA A 125 -6.19 -0.92 1.68
CA ALA A 125 -5.02 -0.30 2.28
C ALA A 125 -4.80 1.14 1.76
N TYR A 126 -4.98 1.38 0.46
CA TYR A 126 -4.88 2.70 -0.14
C TYR A 126 -5.94 3.68 0.38
N GLU A 127 -7.21 3.26 0.49
CA GLU A 127 -8.31 4.09 1.01
C GLU A 127 -8.05 4.57 2.45
N ASN A 128 -7.30 3.81 3.22
CA ASN A 128 -6.98 4.12 4.61
C ASN A 128 -5.68 4.91 4.79
N LEU A 129 -5.01 5.29 3.71
CA LEU A 129 -3.86 6.19 3.76
C LEU A 129 -4.30 7.64 4.01
N PRO A 130 -3.48 8.43 4.70
CA PRO A 130 -3.67 9.89 4.74
C PRO A 130 -3.69 10.48 3.33
N LYS A 131 -4.49 11.53 3.12
CA LYS A 131 -4.65 12.16 1.80
C LYS A 131 -3.32 12.68 1.22
N TRP A 132 -2.44 13.15 2.05
CA TRP A 132 -1.13 13.64 1.63
C TRP A 132 -0.20 12.54 1.12
N LEU A 133 -0.44 11.26 1.46
CA LEU A 133 0.27 10.10 0.87
C LEU A 133 -0.39 9.55 -0.39
N GLN A 134 -1.66 9.86 -0.65
CA GLN A 134 -2.35 9.38 -1.84
C GLN A 134 -1.93 10.16 -3.08
N GLN A 135 -1.56 9.46 -4.15
CA GLN A 135 -1.17 10.08 -5.42
C GLN A 135 -2.36 10.66 -6.21
N GLY A 136 -3.55 10.23 -5.89
CA GLY A 136 -4.76 10.63 -6.60
C GLY A 136 -5.24 9.58 -7.60
N VAL A 137 -6.55 9.43 -7.67
CA VAL A 137 -7.21 8.39 -8.46
C VAL A 137 -7.75 8.98 -9.76
N ILE A 138 -7.41 8.34 -10.90
CA ILE A 138 -7.98 8.62 -12.21
C ILE A 138 -9.13 7.65 -12.49
N VAL A 139 -8.91 6.36 -12.25
CA VAL A 139 -9.91 5.28 -12.37
C VAL A 139 -9.75 4.33 -11.20
N TRP A 140 -10.89 3.94 -10.61
CA TRP A 140 -10.94 3.07 -9.42
C TRP A 140 -11.67 1.76 -9.69
#